data_784527726208ccd50c95e321d221ee17
#
_entry.id   784527726208ccd50c95e321d221ee17
#
_cell.length_a   1.000
_cell.length_b   1.000
_cell.length_c   1.000
_cell.angle_alpha   90.00
_cell.angle_beta   90.00
_cell.angle_gamma   90.00
#
_symmetry.space_group_name_H-M   'P 1'
#
loop_
_entity.id
_entity.type
_entity.pdbx_description
1 polymer ?
#
loop_
_entity_poly.entity_id
_entity_poly.type
_entity_poly.pdbx_seq_one_letter_code
_entity_poly.pdbx_strand_id
1 'polypeptide(L)'
;MRALGLPGLLSVGMAITGAGALEGHSLKHYSTTRQFHGEVRLAAKIEFGGGTLNVGAGAPGSLYAMQLAYDAERFQPVSRWESGTSTVTLGLASRDKGAVGVGGTTQNQVADVQFSPQADLNLSMAMGAAKSVVDLGGLRLSSLVVETGASQTEVRFSKRNAMRCTAAEFRAGVAELTVVGLGNSLCDRVSFEGGMGSVVLDYSGAWTADTKLDATLAMGGLTLRIPRAVGVTITTEQFLASFQPAGFTRQGNRYTSSNNATATRHLDISLTTSLGGVTVEWLD
;
A
#
# COMPACT_ATOMS: atom_id res chain seq x y z
N MET A 1 0.73 -40.34 85.59
CA MET A 1 0.89 -41.40 84.57
C MET A 1 1.12 -40.71 83.21
N ARG A 2 2.12 -41.15 82.53
CA ARG A 2 2.83 -40.61 81.39
C ARG A 2 1.96 -40.14 80.22
N ALA A 3 2.23 -38.93 79.72
CA ALA A 3 1.79 -38.44 78.39
C ALA A 3 2.97 -38.52 77.48
N LEU A 4 2.79 -39.17 76.31
CA LEU A 4 3.74 -39.22 75.21
C LEU A 4 3.47 -38.06 74.24
N GLY A 5 4.51 -37.33 73.97
CA GLY A 5 4.50 -36.29 72.87
C GLY A 5 4.75 -36.89 71.51
N LEU A 6 4.10 -36.35 70.51
CA LEU A 6 4.38 -36.55 69.08
C LEU A 6 5.17 -35.35 68.49
N PRO A 7 6.14 -35.61 67.65
CA PRO A 7 6.91 -34.54 67.04
C PRO A 7 6.19 -33.95 65.83
N GLY A 8 6.30 -32.59 65.68
CA GLY A 8 5.78 -31.83 64.56
C GLY A 8 6.60 -32.05 63.29
N LEU A 9 5.87 -32.27 62.22
CA LEU A 9 6.43 -32.19 60.82
C LEU A 9 6.56 -30.77 60.39
N LEU A 10 7.77 -30.35 60.17
CA LEU A 10 8.08 -29.10 59.37
C LEU A 10 7.87 -29.39 57.88
N SER A 11 6.88 -28.76 57.27
CA SER A 11 6.74 -28.70 55.81
C SER A 11 7.55 -27.53 55.30
N VAL A 12 8.65 -27.83 54.60
CA VAL A 12 9.41 -26.85 53.84
C VAL A 12 8.66 -26.61 52.54
N GLY A 13 7.99 -25.45 52.44
CA GLY A 13 7.39 -24.95 51.20
C GLY A 13 8.48 -24.41 50.29
N MET A 14 8.76 -25.13 49.21
CA MET A 14 9.65 -24.68 48.15
C MET A 14 8.87 -23.74 47.22
N ALA A 15 9.04 -22.44 47.40
CA ALA A 15 8.52 -21.42 46.47
C ALA A 15 9.37 -21.43 45.22
N ILE A 16 8.85 -22.00 44.13
CA ILE A 16 9.43 -21.85 42.81
C ILE A 16 8.97 -20.49 42.25
N THR A 17 9.77 -19.46 42.44
CA THR A 17 9.62 -18.21 41.74
C THR A 17 10.21 -18.36 40.33
N GLY A 18 9.41 -18.90 39.42
CA GLY A 18 9.68 -18.84 37.99
C GLY A 18 9.36 -17.43 37.46
N ALA A 19 10.26 -16.49 37.65
CA ALA A 19 10.24 -15.26 36.86
C ALA A 19 10.71 -15.62 35.46
N GLY A 20 9.80 -16.04 34.59
CA GLY A 20 10.03 -16.04 33.17
C GLY A 20 10.17 -14.59 32.74
N ALA A 21 11.41 -14.13 32.55
CA ALA A 21 11.68 -12.92 31.84
C ALA A 21 11.12 -13.10 30.43
N LEU A 22 10.05 -12.38 30.09
CA LEU A 22 9.67 -12.12 28.72
C LEU A 22 10.85 -11.34 28.14
N GLU A 23 11.75 -12.01 27.42
CA GLU A 23 12.76 -11.35 26.61
C GLU A 23 12.02 -10.56 25.53
N GLY A 24 11.73 -9.31 25.84
CA GLY A 24 11.27 -8.33 24.86
C GLY A 24 12.40 -8.14 23.87
N HIS A 25 12.27 -8.65 22.65
CA HIS A 25 13.21 -8.40 21.57
C HIS A 25 13.31 -6.89 21.39
N SER A 26 14.45 -6.30 21.74
CA SER A 26 14.67 -4.87 21.59
C SER A 26 14.85 -4.56 20.10
N LEU A 27 14.00 -3.70 19.55
CA LEU A 27 14.14 -3.23 18.19
C LEU A 27 15.40 -2.39 18.05
N LYS A 28 16.16 -2.62 16.98
CA LYS A 28 17.25 -1.72 16.58
C LYS A 28 16.69 -0.62 15.69
N HIS A 29 17.35 0.55 15.78
CA HIS A 29 17.03 1.71 14.94
C HIS A 29 18.10 1.88 13.87
N TYR A 30 17.67 2.17 12.67
CA TYR A 30 18.54 2.52 11.54
C TYR A 30 17.97 3.75 10.84
N SER A 31 18.85 4.66 10.44
CA SER A 31 18.44 5.82 9.66
C SER A 31 19.42 6.05 8.50
N THR A 32 18.88 6.48 7.38
CA THR A 32 19.67 6.92 6.23
C THR A 32 19.00 8.14 5.60
N THR A 33 19.79 9.08 5.17
CA THR A 33 19.34 10.29 4.50
C THR A 33 20.35 10.67 3.41
N ARG A 34 19.82 11.06 2.26
CA ARG A 34 20.63 11.66 1.19
C ARG A 34 20.14 13.09 0.94
N GLN A 35 21.07 14.03 0.91
CA GLN A 35 20.81 15.42 0.57
C GLN A 35 20.43 15.55 -0.92
N PHE A 36 19.57 16.50 -1.22
CA PHE A 36 19.23 16.88 -2.58
C PHE A 36 20.32 17.80 -3.15
N HIS A 37 20.89 17.43 -4.30
CA HIS A 37 21.95 18.19 -4.96
C HIS A 37 21.52 18.65 -6.37
N GLY A 38 20.20 18.77 -6.60
CA GLY A 38 19.65 19.17 -7.89
C GLY A 38 19.34 17.98 -8.81
N GLU A 39 19.15 16.78 -8.24
CA GLU A 39 18.72 15.61 -9.01
C GLU A 39 17.35 15.88 -9.66
N VAL A 40 17.31 15.81 -11.01
CA VAL A 40 16.06 16.02 -11.77
C VAL A 40 15.11 14.85 -11.58
N ARG A 41 15.65 13.63 -11.49
CA ARG A 41 14.88 12.39 -11.39
C ARG A 41 15.41 11.50 -10.26
N LEU A 42 14.50 10.77 -9.66
CA LEU A 42 14.79 9.73 -8.68
C LEU A 42 13.98 8.48 -9.02
N ALA A 43 14.66 7.37 -9.26
CA ALA A 43 14.05 6.05 -9.29
C ALA A 43 14.17 5.44 -7.89
N ALA A 44 13.05 5.23 -7.22
CA ALA A 44 13.01 4.68 -5.87
C ALA A 44 12.34 3.31 -5.87
N LYS A 45 13.00 2.34 -5.23
CA LYS A 45 12.47 1.00 -4.97
C LYS A 45 12.35 0.81 -3.47
N ILE A 46 11.18 0.38 -3.01
CA ILE A 46 10.94 -0.02 -1.62
C ILE A 46 10.66 -1.52 -1.59
N GLU A 47 11.44 -2.25 -0.80
CA GLU A 47 11.29 -3.69 -0.57
C GLU A 47 11.02 -3.91 0.93
N PHE A 48 9.76 -4.25 1.29
CA PHE A 48 9.36 -4.34 2.68
C PHE A 48 8.56 -5.61 2.95
N GLY A 49 9.20 -6.59 3.59
CA GLY A 49 8.63 -7.92 3.79
C GLY A 49 7.45 -7.96 4.74
N GLY A 50 7.41 -7.12 5.78
CA GLY A 50 6.32 -7.11 6.75
C GLY A 50 6.50 -6.07 7.86
N GLY A 51 5.40 -5.73 8.55
CA GLY A 51 5.34 -4.70 9.58
C GLY A 51 4.51 -3.49 9.16
N THR A 52 4.86 -2.30 9.64
CA THR A 52 4.21 -1.04 9.28
C THR A 52 5.11 -0.21 8.38
N LEU A 53 4.60 0.22 7.23
CA LEU A 53 5.31 1.08 6.28
C LEU A 53 4.55 2.39 6.07
N ASN A 54 5.22 3.51 6.32
CA ASN A 54 4.72 4.83 5.98
C ASN A 54 5.60 5.43 4.88
N VAL A 55 4.98 5.99 3.85
CA VAL A 55 5.69 6.67 2.75
C VAL A 55 5.05 8.03 2.52
N GLY A 56 5.88 9.06 2.32
CA GLY A 56 5.35 10.39 2.07
C GLY A 56 6.36 11.40 1.55
N ALA A 57 5.92 12.66 1.45
CA ALA A 57 6.78 13.76 1.08
C ALA A 57 7.72 14.13 2.25
N GLY A 58 8.98 14.32 1.93
CA GLY A 58 10.02 14.74 2.88
C GLY A 58 10.22 16.23 2.95
N ALA A 59 11.13 16.63 3.81
CA ALA A 59 11.54 18.03 3.96
C ALA A 59 12.33 18.52 2.71
N PRO A 60 12.24 19.80 2.37
CA PRO A 60 13.11 20.41 1.38
C PRO A 60 14.58 20.21 1.73
N GLY A 61 15.40 19.96 0.69
CA GLY A 61 16.85 19.74 0.88
C GLY A 61 17.26 18.27 1.09
N SER A 62 16.33 17.38 1.33
CA SER A 62 16.57 15.94 1.36
C SER A 62 16.07 15.28 0.09
N LEU A 63 16.87 14.45 -0.58
CA LEU A 63 16.44 13.66 -1.74
C LEU A 63 15.56 12.48 -1.31
N TYR A 64 16.01 11.79 -0.29
CA TYR A 64 15.23 10.78 0.43
C TYR A 64 15.72 10.64 1.87
N ALA A 65 14.84 10.13 2.72
CA ALA A 65 15.17 9.71 4.08
C ALA A 65 14.42 8.41 4.41
N MET A 66 15.03 7.54 5.21
CA MET A 66 14.38 6.37 5.79
C MET A 66 14.76 6.26 7.26
N GLN A 67 13.76 6.07 8.10
CA GLN A 67 13.91 5.67 9.50
C GLN A 67 13.29 4.29 9.67
N LEU A 68 13.96 3.41 10.38
CA LEU A 68 13.58 2.02 10.51
C LEU A 68 13.78 1.55 11.95
N ALA A 69 12.74 0.99 12.56
CA ALA A 69 12.81 0.21 13.79
C ALA A 69 12.55 -1.26 13.44
N TYR A 70 13.48 -2.16 13.77
CA TYR A 70 13.43 -3.54 13.29
C TYR A 70 14.10 -4.54 14.22
N ASP A 71 13.69 -5.79 14.14
CA ASP A 71 14.35 -6.92 14.78
C ASP A 71 15.61 -7.31 14.00
N ALA A 72 16.77 -7.02 14.58
CA ALA A 72 18.06 -7.23 13.93
C ALA A 72 18.52 -8.70 13.90
N GLU A 73 17.88 -9.59 14.62
CA GLU A 73 18.16 -11.02 14.55
C GLU A 73 17.59 -11.62 13.26
N ARG A 74 16.41 -11.16 12.86
CA ARG A 74 15.64 -11.67 11.72
C ARG A 74 15.80 -10.87 10.44
N PHE A 75 16.12 -9.58 10.55
CA PHE A 75 16.10 -8.65 9.44
C PHE A 75 17.39 -7.84 9.35
N GLN A 76 17.61 -7.25 8.18
CA GLN A 76 18.67 -6.28 7.93
C GLN A 76 18.15 -5.12 7.08
N PRO A 77 18.58 -3.87 7.36
CA PRO A 77 18.24 -2.72 6.55
C PRO A 77 18.79 -2.85 5.13
N VAL A 78 18.02 -2.40 4.17
CA VAL A 78 18.45 -2.21 2.78
C VAL A 78 18.49 -0.72 2.48
N SER A 79 19.66 -0.21 2.11
CA SER A 79 19.84 1.15 1.63
C SER A 79 21.00 1.14 0.62
N ARG A 80 20.67 1.15 -0.66
CA ARG A 80 21.63 1.15 -1.77
C ARG A 80 21.34 2.31 -2.68
N TRP A 81 22.38 3.07 -2.99
CA TRP A 81 22.33 4.19 -3.92
C TRP A 81 23.21 3.91 -5.14
N GLU A 82 22.66 4.13 -6.32
CA GLU A 82 23.32 4.02 -7.60
C GLU A 82 23.35 5.40 -8.27
N SER A 83 24.51 6.06 -8.22
CA SER A 83 24.65 7.45 -8.69
C SER A 83 24.48 7.58 -10.21
N GLY A 84 24.89 6.59 -11.00
CA GLY A 84 24.79 6.63 -12.46
C GLY A 84 23.37 6.66 -12.99
N THR A 85 22.42 6.09 -12.25
CA THR A 85 21.01 5.99 -12.63
C THR A 85 20.09 6.82 -11.73
N SER A 86 20.63 7.48 -10.70
CA SER A 86 19.87 8.12 -9.63
C SER A 86 18.82 7.18 -9.03
N THR A 87 19.23 5.93 -8.78
CA THR A 87 18.35 4.89 -8.24
C THR A 87 18.65 4.65 -6.77
N VAL A 88 17.62 4.56 -5.95
CA VAL A 88 17.72 4.12 -4.56
C VAL A 88 16.87 2.89 -4.31
N THR A 89 17.43 1.92 -3.57
CA THR A 89 16.67 0.80 -3.01
C THR A 89 16.67 0.93 -1.49
N LEU A 90 15.48 1.03 -0.90
CA LEU A 90 15.25 1.17 0.54
C LEU A 90 14.38 0.02 1.05
N GLY A 91 14.56 -0.36 2.30
CA GLY A 91 13.66 -1.35 2.90
C GLY A 91 14.29 -2.24 3.95
N LEU A 92 13.72 -3.44 4.06
CA LEU A 92 14.05 -4.42 5.08
C LEU A 92 14.05 -5.82 4.47
N ALA A 93 15.22 -6.44 4.44
CA ALA A 93 15.38 -7.81 3.93
C ALA A 93 15.42 -8.82 5.10
N SER A 94 14.80 -9.99 4.91
CA SER A 94 14.96 -11.13 5.83
C SER A 94 16.39 -11.67 5.75
N ARG A 95 16.95 -12.08 6.89
CA ARG A 95 18.25 -12.78 6.97
C ARG A 95 18.12 -14.24 6.55
N ASP A 96 16.96 -14.85 6.78
CA ASP A 96 16.70 -16.24 6.44
C ASP A 96 16.18 -16.35 5.01
N LYS A 97 16.95 -17.01 4.14
CA LYS A 97 16.64 -17.17 2.71
C LYS A 97 15.48 -18.14 2.41
N GLY A 98 14.74 -18.60 3.41
CA GLY A 98 13.69 -19.61 3.24
C GLY A 98 12.36 -19.32 3.93
N ALA A 99 12.28 -18.33 4.78
CA ALA A 99 11.07 -18.06 5.55
C ALA A 99 10.29 -16.86 4.97
N VAL A 100 9.42 -17.13 4.02
CA VAL A 100 8.19 -16.35 3.90
C VAL A 100 7.36 -16.75 5.12
N GLY A 101 7.71 -16.20 6.29
CA GLY A 101 7.12 -16.59 7.56
C GLY A 101 5.69 -16.05 7.67
N VAL A 102 4.75 -16.86 7.28
CA VAL A 102 3.39 -16.82 7.80
C VAL A 102 3.46 -17.46 9.19
N GLY A 103 3.64 -16.65 10.22
CA GLY A 103 3.53 -17.15 11.57
C GLY A 103 4.66 -16.72 12.52
N GLY A 104 4.64 -15.50 12.99
CA GLY A 104 5.47 -15.04 14.12
C GLY A 104 5.79 -13.56 14.01
N THR A 105 5.20 -12.72 14.84
CA THR A 105 5.57 -11.33 15.23
C THR A 105 6.35 -10.50 14.21
N THR A 106 5.99 -10.52 12.93
CA THR A 106 6.50 -9.61 11.90
C THR A 106 5.91 -8.20 12.04
N GLN A 107 5.05 -7.96 13.03
CA GLN A 107 4.24 -6.75 13.14
C GLN A 107 4.93 -5.58 13.84
N ASN A 108 6.11 -5.79 14.43
CA ASN A 108 6.77 -4.75 15.21
C ASN A 108 7.77 -3.89 14.41
N GLN A 109 8.08 -4.25 13.16
CA GLN A 109 8.95 -3.42 12.34
C GLN A 109 8.16 -2.20 11.85
N VAL A 110 8.82 -1.03 11.93
CA VAL A 110 8.26 0.22 11.44
C VAL A 110 9.27 0.89 10.52
N ALA A 111 8.83 1.21 9.32
CA ALA A 111 9.61 1.99 8.36
C ALA A 111 8.87 3.27 7.98
N ASP A 112 9.56 4.40 8.12
CA ASP A 112 9.13 5.71 7.65
C ASP A 112 10.06 6.14 6.51
N VAL A 113 9.52 6.25 5.30
CA VAL A 113 10.26 6.62 4.08
C VAL A 113 9.72 7.92 3.53
N GLN A 114 10.63 8.85 3.23
CA GLN A 114 10.27 10.15 2.70
C GLN A 114 11.07 10.45 1.45
N PHE A 115 10.41 11.10 0.47
CA PHE A 115 11.03 11.51 -0.78
C PHE A 115 10.93 13.01 -1.01
N SER A 116 11.90 13.55 -1.75
CA SER A 116 11.93 14.95 -2.14
C SER A 116 10.71 15.34 -3.00
N PRO A 117 10.05 16.45 -2.69
CA PRO A 117 9.04 17.02 -3.58
C PRO A 117 9.66 17.77 -4.78
N GLN A 118 10.98 17.83 -4.90
CA GLN A 118 11.70 18.61 -5.92
C GLN A 118 12.17 17.75 -7.10
N ALA A 119 12.38 16.44 -6.92
CA ALA A 119 12.78 15.52 -7.99
C ALA A 119 11.57 14.79 -8.58
N ASP A 120 11.61 14.50 -9.87
CA ASP A 120 10.62 13.65 -10.53
C ASP A 120 10.79 12.21 -10.04
N LEU A 121 9.77 11.68 -9.39
CA LEU A 121 9.81 10.40 -8.70
C LEU A 121 9.20 9.28 -9.55
N ASN A 122 9.98 8.25 -9.84
CA ASN A 122 9.49 6.96 -10.28
C ASN A 122 9.54 6.02 -9.07
N LEU A 123 8.38 5.63 -8.55
CA LEU A 123 8.28 4.85 -7.32
C LEU A 123 7.78 3.43 -7.59
N SER A 124 8.54 2.45 -7.15
CA SER A 124 8.16 1.03 -7.15
C SER A 124 8.21 0.49 -5.73
N MET A 125 7.14 -0.12 -5.26
CA MET A 125 7.04 -0.69 -3.93
C MET A 125 6.61 -2.15 -4.02
N ALA A 126 7.37 -3.04 -3.36
CA ALA A 126 7.04 -4.45 -3.18
C ALA A 126 6.89 -4.75 -1.69
N MET A 127 5.68 -5.10 -1.29
CA MET A 127 5.32 -5.32 0.11
C MET A 127 4.76 -6.73 0.32
N GLY A 128 5.26 -7.42 1.34
CA GLY A 128 4.77 -8.74 1.72
C GLY A 128 3.52 -8.66 2.63
N ALA A 129 3.68 -9.05 3.89
CA ALA A 129 2.63 -9.00 4.92
C ALA A 129 2.73 -7.69 5.72
N ALA A 130 2.33 -6.58 5.15
CA ALA A 130 2.51 -5.25 5.71
C ALA A 130 1.19 -4.50 5.88
N LYS A 131 1.16 -3.60 6.89
CA LYS A 131 0.19 -2.52 6.95
C LYS A 131 0.86 -1.26 6.42
N SER A 132 0.34 -0.67 5.35
CA SER A 132 1.01 0.43 4.68
C SER A 132 0.10 1.65 4.51
N VAL A 133 0.66 2.82 4.78
CA VAL A 133 0.05 4.12 4.49
C VAL A 133 1.03 4.91 3.61
N VAL A 134 0.59 5.22 2.40
CA VAL A 134 1.40 5.86 1.36
C VAL A 134 0.71 7.15 0.93
N ASP A 135 1.22 8.31 1.35
CA ASP A 135 0.70 9.60 0.89
C ASP A 135 1.63 10.23 -0.16
N LEU A 136 1.18 10.22 -1.39
CA LEU A 136 1.91 10.74 -2.55
C LEU A 136 1.59 12.22 -2.84
N GLY A 137 0.76 12.84 -2.01
CA GLY A 137 0.39 14.25 -2.15
C GLY A 137 1.58 15.19 -2.00
N GLY A 138 1.74 16.08 -3.00
CA GLY A 138 2.83 17.06 -3.00
C GLY A 138 4.16 16.56 -3.55
N LEU A 139 4.25 15.30 -3.95
CA LEU A 139 5.38 14.77 -4.70
C LEU A 139 5.26 15.10 -6.20
N ARG A 140 6.33 14.89 -6.94
CA ARG A 140 6.39 14.99 -8.41
C ARG A 140 6.44 13.57 -8.99
N LEU A 141 5.31 12.86 -8.90
CA LEU A 141 5.23 11.47 -9.29
C LEU A 141 5.17 11.34 -10.82
N SER A 142 6.13 10.66 -11.43
CA SER A 142 6.16 10.35 -12.87
C SER A 142 5.54 8.99 -13.19
N SER A 143 5.71 8.02 -12.30
CA SER A 143 5.07 6.69 -12.38
C SER A 143 5.06 6.01 -11.03
N LEU A 144 4.12 5.08 -10.85
CA LEU A 144 3.92 4.32 -9.62
C LEU A 144 3.70 2.85 -9.93
N VAL A 145 4.37 1.98 -9.18
CA VAL A 145 4.06 0.55 -9.12
C VAL A 145 3.94 0.15 -7.65
N VAL A 146 2.83 -0.47 -7.29
CA VAL A 146 2.56 -0.98 -5.94
C VAL A 146 2.22 -2.46 -6.04
N GLU A 147 3.07 -3.31 -5.50
CA GLU A 147 2.85 -4.74 -5.41
C GLU A 147 2.66 -5.13 -3.95
N THR A 148 1.54 -5.78 -3.62
CA THR A 148 1.22 -6.20 -2.25
C THR A 148 0.88 -7.69 -2.20
N GLY A 149 1.43 -8.38 -1.20
CA GLY A 149 1.08 -9.78 -0.93
C GLY A 149 -0.18 -9.91 -0.08
N ALA A 150 -0.04 -10.33 1.18
CA ALA A 150 -1.11 -10.40 2.17
C ALA A 150 -1.09 -9.13 3.04
N SER A 151 -1.74 -8.06 2.63
CA SER A 151 -1.54 -6.73 3.21
C SER A 151 -2.83 -5.92 3.37
N GLN A 152 -2.73 -4.90 4.23
CA GLN A 152 -3.67 -3.79 4.28
C GLN A 152 -2.94 -2.53 3.82
N THR A 153 -3.28 -2.01 2.66
CA THR A 153 -2.56 -0.90 2.03
C THR A 153 -3.51 0.24 1.70
N GLU A 154 -3.17 1.43 2.15
CA GLU A 154 -3.84 2.66 1.76
C GLU A 154 -2.86 3.57 1.01
N VAL A 155 -3.21 3.94 -0.23
CA VAL A 155 -2.47 4.90 -1.06
C VAL A 155 -3.33 6.15 -1.21
N ARG A 156 -2.76 7.32 -0.94
CA ARG A 156 -3.47 8.60 -0.99
C ARG A 156 -2.76 9.56 -1.94
N PHE A 157 -3.54 10.25 -2.74
CA PHE A 157 -3.11 11.46 -3.43
C PHE A 157 -3.78 12.65 -2.72
N SER A 158 -3.30 12.98 -1.51
CA SER A 158 -3.89 14.02 -0.64
C SER A 158 -3.83 15.42 -1.25
N LYS A 159 -2.91 15.64 -2.19
CA LYS A 159 -2.76 16.85 -2.99
C LYS A 159 -2.57 16.48 -4.44
N ARG A 160 -2.91 17.41 -5.34
CA ARG A 160 -2.67 17.24 -6.76
C ARG A 160 -1.17 17.01 -7.03
N ASN A 161 -0.87 16.02 -7.86
CA ASN A 161 0.47 15.78 -8.36
C ASN A 161 1.02 17.02 -9.11
N ALA A 162 2.28 17.33 -8.89
CA ALA A 162 2.90 18.53 -9.46
C ALA A 162 3.30 18.36 -10.94
N MET A 163 3.18 17.14 -11.48
CA MET A 163 3.52 16.83 -12.87
C MET A 163 2.57 15.78 -13.45
N ARG A 164 2.63 15.56 -14.76
CA ARG A 164 1.91 14.45 -15.40
C ARG A 164 2.52 13.12 -15.00
N CYS A 165 1.66 12.19 -14.63
CA CYS A 165 2.02 10.80 -14.31
C CYS A 165 1.63 9.92 -15.51
N THR A 166 2.55 9.06 -15.96
CA THR A 166 2.29 8.17 -17.11
C THR A 166 1.39 7.01 -16.73
N ALA A 167 1.69 6.35 -15.60
CA ALA A 167 0.93 5.20 -15.13
C ALA A 167 1.01 5.03 -13.62
N ALA A 168 -0.08 4.53 -13.03
CA ALA A 168 -0.12 3.98 -11.68
C ALA A 168 -0.61 2.53 -11.76
N GLU A 169 0.23 1.60 -11.35
CA GLU A 169 -0.03 0.17 -11.39
C GLU A 169 -0.16 -0.39 -9.98
N PHE A 170 -1.24 -1.11 -9.73
CA PHE A 170 -1.51 -1.75 -8.45
C PHE A 170 -1.70 -3.26 -8.66
N ARG A 171 -0.88 -4.07 -8.00
CA ARG A 171 -0.99 -5.53 -8.00
C ARG A 171 -1.19 -6.01 -6.58
N ALA A 172 -2.29 -6.70 -6.32
CA ALA A 172 -2.67 -7.16 -5.00
C ALA A 172 -2.91 -8.67 -5.00
N GLY A 173 -2.19 -9.41 -4.14
CA GLY A 173 -2.41 -10.84 -3.96
C GLY A 173 -3.70 -11.13 -3.18
N VAL A 174 -3.59 -11.28 -1.86
CA VAL A 174 -4.72 -11.39 -0.93
C VAL A 174 -4.72 -10.15 -0.04
N ALA A 175 -5.41 -9.09 -0.45
CA ALA A 175 -5.21 -7.78 0.18
C ALA A 175 -6.48 -6.96 0.32
N GLU A 176 -6.45 -6.06 1.31
CA GLU A 176 -7.30 -4.88 1.36
C GLU A 176 -6.52 -3.70 0.78
N LEU A 177 -6.95 -3.21 -0.37
CA LEU A 177 -6.33 -2.05 -1.02
C LEU A 177 -7.33 -0.90 -1.13
N THR A 178 -6.96 0.25 -0.60
CA THR A 178 -7.71 1.49 -0.77
C THR A 178 -6.82 2.53 -1.43
N VAL A 179 -7.24 3.04 -2.58
CA VAL A 179 -6.56 4.15 -3.28
C VAL A 179 -7.48 5.35 -3.29
N VAL A 180 -7.07 6.45 -2.65
CA VAL A 180 -7.89 7.65 -2.47
C VAL A 180 -7.31 8.83 -3.25
N GLY A 181 -8.20 9.58 -3.90
CA GLY A 181 -7.82 10.81 -4.59
C GLY A 181 -7.16 10.60 -5.96
N LEU A 182 -7.50 9.54 -6.69
CA LEU A 182 -6.94 9.25 -8.02
C LEU A 182 -7.15 10.40 -9.01
N GLY A 183 -8.18 11.23 -8.87
CA GLY A 183 -8.33 12.46 -9.66
C GLY A 183 -7.20 13.47 -9.46
N ASN A 184 -6.48 13.41 -8.34
CA ASN A 184 -5.30 14.23 -8.06
C ASN A 184 -3.99 13.63 -8.63
N SER A 185 -3.98 12.36 -9.04
CA SER A 185 -2.76 11.66 -9.46
C SER A 185 -2.18 12.20 -10.76
N LEU A 186 -3.00 12.71 -11.66
CA LEU A 186 -2.68 13.11 -13.04
C LEU A 186 -2.07 11.97 -13.86
N CYS A 187 -2.36 10.71 -13.52
CA CYS A 187 -1.90 9.56 -14.29
C CYS A 187 -2.82 9.33 -15.49
N ASP A 188 -2.20 9.15 -16.66
CA ASP A 188 -2.92 8.87 -17.91
C ASP A 188 -3.60 7.52 -17.88
N ARG A 189 -2.98 6.56 -17.21
CA ARG A 189 -3.47 5.20 -17.03
C ARG A 189 -3.35 4.77 -15.58
N VAL A 190 -4.39 4.12 -15.10
CA VAL A 190 -4.38 3.36 -13.85
C VAL A 190 -4.63 1.89 -14.21
N SER A 191 -3.84 0.98 -13.69
CA SER A 191 -4.12 -0.44 -13.81
C SER A 191 -4.22 -1.09 -12.43
N PHE A 192 -5.17 -1.99 -12.29
CA PHE A 192 -5.35 -2.80 -11.10
C PHE A 192 -5.46 -4.27 -11.48
N GLU A 193 -4.63 -5.10 -10.87
CA GLU A 193 -4.68 -6.56 -10.98
C GLU A 193 -4.75 -7.15 -9.58
N GLY A 194 -5.88 -7.79 -9.25
CA GLY A 194 -6.14 -8.36 -7.94
C GLY A 194 -6.48 -9.84 -7.97
N GLY A 195 -5.86 -10.61 -7.05
CA GLY A 195 -6.20 -12.00 -6.82
C GLY A 195 -7.47 -12.13 -6.01
N MET A 196 -7.41 -11.87 -4.70
CA MET A 196 -8.52 -11.99 -3.75
C MET A 196 -8.54 -10.82 -2.77
N GLY A 197 -9.72 -10.27 -2.46
CA GLY A 197 -9.83 -9.26 -1.42
C GLY A 197 -10.89 -8.18 -1.66
N SER A 198 -10.72 -7.07 -0.97
CA SER A 198 -11.55 -5.88 -1.08
C SER A 198 -10.73 -4.71 -1.58
N VAL A 199 -11.18 -4.09 -2.65
CA VAL A 199 -10.48 -2.99 -3.30
C VAL A 199 -11.40 -1.78 -3.45
N VAL A 200 -10.89 -0.62 -3.07
CA VAL A 200 -11.56 0.67 -3.29
C VAL A 200 -10.65 1.55 -4.14
N LEU A 201 -11.13 1.95 -5.31
CA LEU A 201 -10.48 2.94 -6.16
C LEU A 201 -11.33 4.21 -6.16
N ASP A 202 -10.88 5.20 -5.40
CA ASP A 202 -11.59 6.47 -5.22
C ASP A 202 -10.98 7.53 -6.14
N TYR A 203 -11.77 7.97 -7.08
CA TYR A 203 -11.42 8.98 -8.10
C TYR A 203 -11.76 10.41 -7.67
N SER A 204 -11.93 10.68 -6.38
CA SER A 204 -12.04 12.05 -5.87
C SER A 204 -10.81 12.89 -6.22
N GLY A 205 -10.98 14.22 -6.19
CA GLY A 205 -9.88 15.16 -6.43
C GLY A 205 -10.11 16.06 -7.65
N ALA A 206 -9.05 16.77 -8.05
CA ALA A 206 -9.09 17.77 -9.11
C ALA A 206 -8.78 17.15 -10.48
N TRP A 207 -9.82 16.85 -11.23
CA TRP A 207 -9.72 16.31 -12.57
C TRP A 207 -9.27 17.36 -13.58
N THR A 208 -8.12 17.18 -14.21
CA THR A 208 -7.58 18.09 -15.24
C THR A 208 -7.30 17.40 -16.58
N ALA A 209 -7.33 16.07 -16.61
CA ALA A 209 -7.15 15.26 -17.80
C ALA A 209 -8.06 14.03 -17.74
N ASP A 210 -8.33 13.42 -18.86
CA ASP A 210 -9.01 12.15 -18.96
C ASP A 210 -8.06 11.02 -18.51
N THR A 211 -8.62 9.94 -17.97
CA THR A 211 -7.86 8.81 -17.41
C THR A 211 -8.48 7.50 -17.89
N LYS A 212 -7.64 6.48 -18.05
CA LYS A 212 -8.07 5.11 -18.33
C LYS A 212 -7.81 4.23 -17.12
N LEU A 213 -8.76 3.34 -16.84
CA LEU A 213 -8.63 2.29 -15.83
C LEU A 213 -8.74 0.92 -16.52
N ASP A 214 -7.72 0.10 -16.33
CA ASP A 214 -7.76 -1.33 -16.67
C ASP A 214 -7.79 -2.12 -15.36
N ALA A 215 -8.93 -2.72 -15.01
CA ALA A 215 -9.10 -3.42 -13.74
C ALA A 215 -9.43 -4.90 -13.95
N THR A 216 -8.62 -5.75 -13.34
CA THR A 216 -8.81 -7.20 -13.32
C THR A 216 -8.91 -7.68 -11.88
N LEU A 217 -10.01 -8.38 -11.53
CA LEU A 217 -10.22 -8.98 -10.22
C LEU A 217 -10.60 -10.44 -10.37
N ALA A 218 -9.83 -11.34 -9.78
CA ALA A 218 -10.14 -12.77 -9.81
C ALA A 218 -11.29 -13.11 -8.86
N MET A 219 -11.24 -12.66 -7.60
CA MET A 219 -12.28 -12.92 -6.60
C MET A 219 -12.36 -11.78 -5.57
N GLY A 220 -13.58 -11.38 -5.18
CA GLY A 220 -13.79 -10.39 -4.11
C GLY A 220 -14.65 -9.21 -4.54
N GLY A 221 -14.37 -8.03 -3.97
CA GLY A 221 -15.13 -6.79 -4.21
C GLY A 221 -14.27 -5.66 -4.75
N LEU A 222 -14.73 -5.02 -5.82
CA LEU A 222 -14.17 -3.76 -6.32
C LEU A 222 -15.20 -2.65 -6.17
N THR A 223 -14.85 -1.60 -5.43
CA THR A 223 -15.65 -0.39 -5.33
C THR A 223 -14.97 0.74 -6.08
N LEU A 224 -15.69 1.31 -7.04
CA LEU A 224 -15.27 2.49 -7.80
C LEU A 224 -16.04 3.70 -7.28
N ARG A 225 -15.34 4.66 -6.68
CA ARG A 225 -15.93 5.93 -6.23
C ARG A 225 -15.61 7.02 -7.24
N ILE A 226 -16.61 7.58 -7.89
CA ILE A 226 -16.43 8.47 -9.04
C ILE A 226 -17.22 9.76 -8.83
N PRO A 227 -16.61 10.95 -9.02
CA PRO A 227 -17.34 12.21 -8.97
C PRO A 227 -18.42 12.31 -10.04
N ARG A 228 -19.60 12.82 -9.68
CA ARG A 228 -20.74 13.01 -10.62
C ARG A 228 -20.41 13.92 -11.81
N ALA A 229 -19.36 14.74 -11.71
CA ALA A 229 -18.93 15.61 -12.80
C ALA A 229 -18.18 14.88 -13.91
N VAL A 230 -17.74 13.63 -13.67
CA VAL A 230 -16.94 12.84 -14.62
C VAL A 230 -17.84 11.96 -15.47
N GLY A 231 -17.67 12.00 -16.78
CA GLY A 231 -18.31 11.09 -17.72
C GLY A 231 -17.61 9.71 -17.67
N VAL A 232 -18.38 8.63 -17.60
CA VAL A 232 -17.82 7.30 -17.42
C VAL A 232 -18.30 6.37 -18.53
N THR A 233 -17.34 5.63 -19.08
CA THR A 233 -17.62 4.47 -19.93
C THR A 233 -17.00 3.24 -19.30
N ILE A 234 -17.77 2.17 -19.12
CA ILE A 234 -17.28 0.88 -18.62
C ILE A 234 -17.50 -0.17 -19.69
N THR A 235 -16.44 -0.85 -20.10
CA THR A 235 -16.52 -2.04 -20.97
C THR A 235 -16.19 -3.25 -20.12
N THR A 236 -17.07 -4.25 -20.12
CA THR A 236 -16.90 -5.47 -19.32
C THR A 236 -16.49 -6.64 -20.18
N GLU A 237 -15.50 -7.41 -19.71
CA GLU A 237 -15.04 -8.66 -20.33
C GLU A 237 -15.16 -9.79 -19.29
N GLN A 238 -15.63 -10.97 -19.73
CA GLN A 238 -15.74 -12.19 -18.89
C GLN A 238 -16.43 -11.96 -17.52
N PHE A 239 -17.62 -11.39 -17.56
CA PHE A 239 -18.35 -11.03 -16.35
C PHE A 239 -19.35 -12.14 -15.97
N LEU A 240 -19.08 -12.90 -14.90
CA LEU A 240 -19.99 -13.95 -14.39
C LEU A 240 -21.02 -13.42 -13.38
N ALA A 241 -20.88 -12.17 -12.94
CA ALA A 241 -21.80 -11.53 -12.00
C ALA A 241 -22.77 -10.58 -12.69
N SER A 242 -23.92 -10.32 -12.07
CA SER A 242 -24.85 -9.28 -12.52
C SER A 242 -24.26 -7.90 -12.17
N PHE A 243 -23.93 -7.12 -13.20
CA PHE A 243 -23.46 -5.73 -13.03
C PHE A 243 -24.52 -4.79 -13.60
N GLN A 244 -25.14 -4.01 -12.72
CA GLN A 244 -26.16 -3.02 -13.08
C GLN A 244 -25.92 -1.73 -12.27
N PRO A 245 -24.89 -0.94 -12.63
CA PRO A 245 -24.60 0.29 -11.90
C PRO A 245 -25.68 1.33 -12.14
N ALA A 246 -26.13 1.98 -11.06
CA ALA A 246 -27.12 3.05 -11.16
C ALA A 246 -26.60 4.26 -11.94
N GLY A 247 -27.41 4.85 -12.80
CA GLY A 247 -27.05 6.01 -13.61
C GLY A 247 -26.30 5.68 -14.91
N PHE A 248 -26.33 4.42 -15.36
CA PHE A 248 -25.73 3.99 -16.62
C PHE A 248 -26.77 3.45 -17.59
N THR A 249 -26.54 3.68 -18.88
CA THR A 249 -27.24 3.04 -19.98
C THR A 249 -26.36 1.90 -20.53
N ARG A 250 -26.93 0.72 -20.71
CA ARG A 250 -26.23 -0.46 -21.22
C ARG A 250 -26.47 -0.69 -22.70
N GLN A 251 -25.40 -0.96 -23.46
CA GLN A 251 -25.42 -1.44 -24.83
C GLN A 251 -24.44 -2.62 -24.98
N GLY A 252 -24.93 -3.83 -25.03
CA GLY A 252 -24.11 -5.03 -25.03
C GLY A 252 -23.28 -5.17 -23.75
N ASN A 253 -21.95 -5.13 -23.87
CA ASN A 253 -21.00 -5.15 -22.76
C ASN A 253 -20.50 -3.75 -22.35
N ARG A 254 -21.05 -2.69 -22.96
CA ARG A 254 -20.67 -1.30 -22.67
C ARG A 254 -21.73 -0.62 -21.84
N TYR A 255 -21.30 0.09 -20.79
CA TYR A 255 -22.12 0.92 -19.91
C TYR A 255 -21.63 2.36 -20.01
N THR A 256 -22.55 3.29 -20.24
CA THR A 256 -22.23 4.72 -20.40
C THR A 256 -23.04 5.52 -19.37
N SER A 257 -22.39 6.36 -18.59
CA SER A 257 -23.05 7.20 -17.60
C SER A 257 -23.96 8.24 -18.27
N SER A 258 -25.03 8.62 -17.60
CA SER A 258 -26.03 9.56 -18.13
C SER A 258 -25.47 10.95 -18.46
N ASN A 259 -24.42 11.37 -17.77
CA ASN A 259 -23.74 12.64 -17.96
C ASN A 259 -22.59 12.59 -18.99
N ASN A 260 -22.30 11.41 -19.57
CA ASN A 260 -21.08 11.21 -20.38
C ASN A 260 -20.97 12.18 -21.56
N ALA A 261 -22.09 12.51 -22.20
CA ALA A 261 -22.11 13.44 -23.34
C ALA A 261 -21.84 14.90 -22.98
N THR A 262 -22.07 15.30 -21.75
CA THR A 262 -21.95 16.68 -21.26
C THR A 262 -20.74 16.89 -20.34
N ALA A 263 -20.13 15.82 -19.88
CA ALA A 263 -18.96 15.90 -19.02
C ALA A 263 -17.74 16.45 -19.76
N THR A 264 -16.95 17.25 -19.07
CA THR A 264 -15.69 17.82 -19.60
C THR A 264 -14.50 16.91 -19.38
N ARG A 265 -14.64 15.90 -18.54
CA ARG A 265 -13.61 14.90 -18.20
C ARG A 265 -14.18 13.52 -18.23
N HIS A 266 -13.37 12.55 -18.66
CA HIS A 266 -13.85 11.19 -18.89
C HIS A 266 -12.94 10.16 -18.22
N LEU A 267 -13.57 9.11 -17.73
CA LEU A 267 -12.95 7.91 -17.22
C LEU A 267 -13.40 6.72 -18.08
N ASP A 268 -12.48 6.16 -18.85
CA ASP A 268 -12.71 4.93 -19.60
C ASP A 268 -12.22 3.74 -18.81
N ILE A 269 -13.10 2.77 -18.55
CA ILE A 269 -12.84 1.61 -17.71
C ILE A 269 -12.97 0.33 -18.54
N SER A 270 -11.91 -0.47 -18.57
CA SER A 270 -11.94 -1.86 -18.98
C SER A 270 -11.98 -2.74 -17.73
N LEU A 271 -12.99 -3.57 -17.61
CA LEU A 271 -13.27 -4.35 -16.40
C LEU A 271 -13.36 -5.83 -16.70
N THR A 272 -12.46 -6.61 -16.10
CA THR A 272 -12.46 -8.06 -16.15
C THR A 272 -12.65 -8.62 -14.74
N THR A 273 -13.67 -9.46 -14.52
CA THR A 273 -13.84 -10.14 -13.23
C THR A 273 -14.36 -11.56 -13.43
N SER A 274 -13.80 -12.50 -12.67
CA SER A 274 -14.19 -13.90 -12.73
C SER A 274 -15.24 -14.24 -11.66
N LEU A 275 -14.96 -13.97 -10.40
CA LEU A 275 -15.84 -14.24 -9.26
C LEU A 275 -15.83 -13.05 -8.30
N GLY A 276 -16.87 -12.25 -8.29
CA GLY A 276 -16.92 -11.10 -7.37
C GLY A 276 -17.95 -10.05 -7.74
N GLY A 277 -18.03 -9.02 -6.91
CA GLY A 277 -18.92 -7.88 -7.09
C GLY A 277 -18.15 -6.63 -7.49
N VAL A 278 -18.75 -5.85 -8.41
CA VAL A 278 -18.28 -4.49 -8.69
C VAL A 278 -19.39 -3.51 -8.36
N THR A 279 -19.03 -2.50 -7.57
CA THR A 279 -19.94 -1.44 -7.15
C THR A 279 -19.41 -0.10 -7.66
N VAL A 280 -20.31 0.72 -8.20
CA VAL A 280 -20.02 2.11 -8.54
C VAL A 280 -20.76 3.02 -7.57
N GLU A 281 -20.01 3.83 -6.85
CA GLU A 281 -20.51 4.85 -5.91
C GLU A 281 -20.24 6.24 -6.49
N TRP A 282 -21.30 7.05 -6.60
CA TRP A 282 -21.14 8.42 -7.07
C TRP A 282 -20.80 9.35 -5.90
N LEU A 283 -19.75 10.15 -6.09
CA LEU A 283 -19.36 11.21 -5.17
C LEU A 283 -19.99 12.54 -5.58
N ASP A 284 -20.47 13.30 -4.60
CA ASP A 284 -21.09 14.63 -4.79
C ASP A 284 -20.01 15.73 -4.90
#